data_5bc64a99b474ce4f1e51ed1c49cd6ceb
#
_entry.id   5bc64a99b474ce4f1e51ed1c49cd6ceb
#
_cell.length_a   1.000
_cell.length_b   1.000
_cell.length_c   1.000
_cell.angle_alpha   90.00
_cell.angle_beta   90.00
_cell.angle_gamma   90.00
#
_symmetry.space_group_name_H-M   'P 1'
#
loop_
_entity.id
_entity.type
_entity.pdbx_description
1 polymer ?
#
loop_
_entity_poly.entity_id
_entity_poly.type
_entity_poly.pdbx_seq_one_letter_code
_entity_poly.pdbx_strand_id
1 'polypeptide(L)'
;KDSQSELIKALVHQNINVQAMDNKNETIFFNITRSLDRDLIHYLLNNLEKLNLNRQNLEGLTVLSILILNGISNMDLIKLYIEKGANLEFKNRDNVCVVETLINIILHLENEQNLDLIYKENLNQNAQYKDILEALTKSYNLDFNRLNSKNKPLFFDSLLNFNFSLFKILRTKNLQINSTDINGNNIIFHLLEQDLEKRVENRRVLLNTIKNLIVAGVDINAKNDRGITALEFAILNDKDDILKLLLDLRANTNFVDEKGRNLIHTTIFKDKEKYIKIISQYNNTIINQADSFGAKPINYAAFMGKKSVVLELIDLGASINNANKKSPNILEFLKRYHKNILNLSFGVDDSNNKSNLNKLAENMILEFEIDISKQ
;
A
#
# COMPACT_ATOMS: atom_id res chain seq x y z
N LYS A 1 -24.09 -8.09 -43.67
CA LYS A 1 -22.68 -8.10 -43.19
C LYS A 1 -21.74 -8.44 -44.35
N ASP A 2 -22.01 -9.46 -45.13
CA ASP A 2 -21.11 -9.94 -46.20
C ASP A 2 -20.80 -8.88 -47.27
N SER A 3 -21.77 -8.06 -47.69
CA SER A 3 -21.55 -7.02 -48.70
C SER A 3 -20.68 -5.86 -48.24
N GLN A 4 -20.71 -5.51 -46.94
CA GLN A 4 -19.85 -4.46 -46.38
C GLN A 4 -18.40 -4.96 -46.21
N SER A 5 -18.21 -6.21 -45.80
CA SER A 5 -16.88 -6.80 -45.65
C SER A 5 -16.19 -6.95 -47.00
N GLU A 6 -16.90 -7.35 -48.04
CA GLU A 6 -16.39 -7.44 -49.43
C GLU A 6 -16.05 -6.05 -50.00
N LEU A 7 -16.87 -5.02 -49.70
CA LEU A 7 -16.57 -3.65 -50.11
C LEU A 7 -15.28 -3.14 -49.44
N ILE A 8 -15.10 -3.41 -48.13
CA ILE A 8 -13.88 -3.01 -47.39
C ILE A 8 -12.64 -3.71 -47.96
N LYS A 9 -12.73 -5.01 -48.24
CA LYS A 9 -11.63 -5.75 -48.87
C LYS A 9 -11.28 -5.17 -50.26
N ALA A 10 -12.27 -4.82 -51.08
CA ALA A 10 -12.06 -4.20 -52.39
C ALA A 10 -11.39 -2.81 -52.26
N LEU A 11 -11.80 -1.99 -51.29
CA LEU A 11 -11.22 -0.68 -51.03
C LEU A 11 -9.79 -0.79 -50.56
N VAL A 12 -9.46 -1.79 -49.73
CA VAL A 12 -8.08 -2.05 -49.29
C VAL A 12 -7.17 -2.40 -50.45
N HIS A 13 -7.64 -3.18 -51.42
CA HIS A 13 -6.90 -3.46 -52.67
C HIS A 13 -6.58 -2.20 -53.46
N GLN A 14 -7.36 -1.14 -53.32
CA GLN A 14 -7.14 0.15 -53.97
C GLN A 14 -6.27 1.11 -53.13
N ASN A 15 -5.53 0.60 -52.11
CA ASN A 15 -4.63 1.36 -51.24
C ASN A 15 -5.33 2.49 -50.46
N ILE A 16 -6.56 2.30 -50.01
CA ILE A 16 -7.23 3.27 -49.17
C ILE A 16 -6.47 3.43 -47.83
N ASN A 17 -6.46 4.64 -47.30
CA ASN A 17 -5.83 4.88 -46.03
C ASN A 17 -6.65 4.32 -44.87
N VAL A 18 -6.40 3.07 -44.50
CA VAL A 18 -7.04 2.39 -43.35
C VAL A 18 -6.67 2.95 -41.99
N GLN A 19 -5.67 3.85 -41.91
CA GLN A 19 -5.26 4.58 -40.72
C GLN A 19 -5.96 5.96 -40.60
N ALA A 20 -6.81 6.32 -41.55
CA ALA A 20 -7.63 7.52 -41.46
C ALA A 20 -8.52 7.46 -40.21
N MET A 21 -8.68 8.61 -39.55
CA MET A 21 -9.43 8.73 -38.32
C MET A 21 -10.72 9.48 -38.56
N ASP A 22 -11.75 9.07 -37.84
CA ASP A 22 -13.00 9.82 -37.74
C ASP A 22 -12.91 10.91 -36.66
N ASN A 23 -14.03 11.57 -36.40
CA ASN A 23 -14.17 12.62 -35.37
C ASN A 23 -14.02 12.12 -33.92
N LYS A 24 -14.04 10.80 -33.71
CA LYS A 24 -13.77 10.15 -32.41
C LYS A 24 -12.33 9.67 -32.28
N ASN A 25 -11.46 10.05 -33.23
CA ASN A 25 -10.08 9.57 -33.32
C ASN A 25 -9.98 8.05 -33.54
N GLU A 26 -10.97 7.45 -34.15
CA GLU A 26 -11.07 6.01 -34.40
C GLU A 26 -10.72 5.69 -35.86
N THR A 27 -9.94 4.64 -36.04
CA THR A 27 -9.69 4.05 -37.37
C THR A 27 -10.75 2.99 -37.68
N ILE A 28 -10.79 2.50 -38.92
CA ILE A 28 -11.69 1.42 -39.30
C ILE A 28 -11.58 0.18 -38.40
N PHE A 29 -10.39 -0.07 -37.82
CA PHE A 29 -10.16 -1.19 -36.91
C PHE A 29 -11.02 -1.13 -35.65
N PHE A 30 -11.35 0.05 -35.13
CA PHE A 30 -12.24 0.19 -33.99
C PHE A 30 -13.63 -0.34 -34.27
N ASN A 31 -14.19 0.03 -35.44
CA ASN A 31 -15.54 -0.41 -35.85
C ASN A 31 -15.59 -1.91 -36.18
N ILE A 32 -14.57 -2.41 -36.85
CA ILE A 32 -14.48 -3.84 -37.21
C ILE A 32 -14.29 -4.68 -35.94
N THR A 33 -13.49 -4.22 -34.99
CA THR A 33 -13.31 -4.89 -33.69
C THR A 33 -14.62 -4.93 -32.91
N ARG A 34 -15.40 -3.84 -32.90
CA ARG A 34 -16.73 -3.81 -32.24
C ARG A 34 -17.73 -4.74 -32.91
N SER A 35 -17.72 -4.83 -34.24
CA SER A 35 -18.65 -5.70 -34.99
C SER A 35 -18.28 -7.18 -34.92
N LEU A 36 -17.04 -7.51 -34.53
CA LEU A 36 -16.49 -8.84 -34.41
C LEU A 36 -16.60 -9.66 -35.73
N ASP A 37 -16.37 -8.97 -36.83
CA ASP A 37 -16.24 -9.63 -38.14
C ASP A 37 -14.85 -10.30 -38.20
N ARG A 38 -14.82 -11.56 -37.78
CA ARG A 38 -13.56 -12.33 -37.67
C ARG A 38 -12.83 -12.44 -39.00
N ASP A 39 -13.56 -12.72 -40.07
CA ASP A 39 -12.96 -12.92 -41.38
C ASP A 39 -12.34 -11.63 -41.90
N LEU A 40 -13.02 -10.52 -41.68
CA LEU A 40 -12.50 -9.21 -42.05
C LEU A 40 -11.31 -8.79 -41.18
N ILE A 41 -11.35 -9.07 -39.87
CA ILE A 41 -10.22 -8.81 -38.95
C ILE A 41 -8.99 -9.60 -39.42
N HIS A 42 -9.13 -10.91 -39.62
CA HIS A 42 -8.05 -11.76 -40.10
C HIS A 42 -7.49 -11.29 -41.48
N TYR A 43 -8.39 -10.96 -42.38
CA TYR A 43 -7.99 -10.46 -43.69
C TYR A 43 -7.17 -9.18 -43.58
N LEU A 44 -7.64 -8.15 -42.84
CA LEU A 44 -6.98 -6.87 -42.73
C LEU A 44 -5.64 -6.98 -41.98
N LEU A 45 -5.59 -7.70 -40.83
CA LEU A 45 -4.38 -7.87 -40.08
C LEU A 45 -3.29 -8.66 -40.81
N ASN A 46 -3.67 -9.55 -41.74
CA ASN A 46 -2.71 -10.34 -42.52
C ASN A 46 -2.26 -9.68 -43.84
N ASN A 47 -3.07 -8.80 -44.37
CA ASN A 47 -2.78 -8.19 -45.71
C ASN A 47 -2.28 -6.74 -45.59
N LEU A 48 -2.32 -6.12 -44.39
CA LEU A 48 -1.86 -4.77 -44.22
C LEU A 48 -0.56 -4.73 -43.40
N GLU A 49 0.40 -3.97 -43.91
CA GLU A 49 1.66 -3.70 -43.22
C GLU A 49 1.60 -2.39 -42.43
N LYS A 50 2.46 -2.25 -41.41
CA LYS A 50 2.67 -1.01 -40.63
C LYS A 50 1.40 -0.45 -39.95
N LEU A 51 0.58 -1.33 -39.38
CA LEU A 51 -0.60 -0.92 -38.62
C LEU A 51 -0.25 -0.33 -37.26
N ASN A 52 -0.82 0.83 -36.91
CA ASN A 52 -0.72 1.37 -35.56
C ASN A 52 -1.93 0.92 -34.73
N LEU A 53 -1.85 -0.28 -34.15
CA LEU A 53 -2.90 -0.88 -33.32
C LEU A 53 -2.92 -0.33 -31.87
N ASN A 54 -1.93 0.50 -31.51
CA ASN A 54 -1.84 1.11 -30.18
C ASN A 54 -2.41 2.55 -30.15
N ARG A 55 -2.99 2.99 -31.27
CA ARG A 55 -3.66 4.29 -31.33
C ARG A 55 -4.87 4.30 -30.40
N GLN A 56 -5.06 5.41 -29.72
CA GLN A 56 -6.17 5.62 -28.79
C GLN A 56 -7.27 6.48 -29.45
N ASN A 57 -8.52 6.12 -29.18
CA ASN A 57 -9.67 6.97 -29.46
C ASN A 57 -9.79 8.11 -28.44
N LEU A 58 -10.82 8.94 -28.51
CA LEU A 58 -11.03 10.05 -27.57
C LEU A 58 -11.26 9.58 -26.13
N GLU A 59 -11.71 8.35 -25.91
CA GLU A 59 -11.91 7.71 -24.62
C GLU A 59 -10.61 7.09 -24.05
N GLY A 60 -9.49 7.19 -24.79
CA GLY A 60 -8.22 6.59 -24.39
C GLY A 60 -8.12 5.07 -24.62
N LEU A 61 -9.06 4.48 -25.35
CA LEU A 61 -9.11 3.04 -25.61
C LEU A 61 -8.32 2.70 -26.90
N THR A 62 -7.64 1.57 -26.90
CA THR A 62 -7.05 0.94 -28.08
C THR A 62 -8.01 -0.11 -28.67
N VAL A 63 -7.76 -0.57 -29.88
CA VAL A 63 -8.54 -1.68 -30.48
C VAL A 63 -8.48 -2.95 -29.62
N LEU A 64 -7.34 -3.21 -28.97
CA LEU A 64 -7.18 -4.35 -28.07
C LEU A 64 -8.01 -4.17 -26.78
N SER A 65 -8.08 -2.94 -26.24
CA SER A 65 -8.95 -2.62 -25.10
C SER A 65 -10.42 -2.89 -25.44
N ILE A 66 -10.87 -2.44 -26.61
CA ILE A 66 -12.26 -2.66 -27.08
C ILE A 66 -12.56 -4.14 -27.26
N LEU A 67 -11.62 -4.90 -27.83
CA LEU A 67 -11.80 -6.35 -27.98
C LEU A 67 -12.03 -7.03 -26.63
N ILE A 68 -11.28 -6.67 -25.61
CA ILE A 68 -11.40 -7.20 -24.25
C ILE A 68 -12.70 -6.72 -23.58
N LEU A 69 -13.03 -5.43 -23.68
CA LEU A 69 -14.26 -4.86 -23.10
C LEU A 69 -15.55 -5.47 -23.68
N ASN A 70 -15.51 -5.94 -24.92
CA ASN A 70 -16.63 -6.66 -25.55
C ASN A 70 -16.87 -8.06 -24.96
N GLY A 71 -16.15 -8.45 -23.91
CA GLY A 71 -16.40 -9.69 -23.17
C GLY A 71 -16.13 -10.97 -23.97
N ILE A 72 -15.25 -10.92 -24.96
CA ILE A 72 -15.07 -12.03 -25.87
C ILE A 72 -13.94 -12.92 -25.42
N SER A 73 -14.27 -14.19 -25.20
CA SER A 73 -13.31 -15.28 -25.01
C SER A 73 -12.59 -15.68 -26.34
N ASN A 74 -12.38 -14.72 -27.26
CA ASN A 74 -11.69 -14.96 -28.51
C ASN A 74 -10.17 -14.77 -28.36
N MET A 75 -9.55 -15.68 -27.61
CA MET A 75 -8.10 -15.67 -27.42
C MET A 75 -7.34 -15.66 -28.77
N ASP A 76 -7.87 -16.26 -29.80
CA ASP A 76 -7.22 -16.28 -31.12
C ASP A 76 -7.12 -14.88 -31.72
N LEU A 77 -8.18 -14.06 -31.61
CA LEU A 77 -8.15 -12.67 -32.05
C LEU A 77 -7.23 -11.82 -31.18
N ILE A 78 -7.27 -11.98 -29.86
CA ILE A 78 -6.39 -11.27 -28.93
C ILE A 78 -4.93 -11.58 -29.29
N LYS A 79 -4.57 -12.84 -29.48
CA LYS A 79 -3.22 -13.26 -29.90
C LYS A 79 -2.85 -12.64 -31.25
N LEU A 80 -3.76 -12.69 -32.21
CA LEU A 80 -3.51 -12.11 -33.55
C LEU A 80 -3.23 -10.60 -33.47
N TYR A 81 -4.04 -9.85 -32.69
CA TYR A 81 -3.77 -8.40 -32.49
C TYR A 81 -2.39 -8.16 -31.86
N ILE A 82 -2.01 -8.96 -30.86
CA ILE A 82 -0.69 -8.85 -30.21
C ILE A 82 0.44 -9.20 -31.16
N GLU A 83 0.30 -10.29 -31.93
CA GLU A 83 1.28 -10.69 -32.97
C GLU A 83 1.49 -9.60 -34.02
N LYS A 84 0.43 -8.84 -34.31
CA LYS A 84 0.47 -7.70 -35.26
C LYS A 84 0.89 -6.37 -34.60
N GLY A 85 1.31 -6.39 -33.34
CA GLY A 85 1.93 -5.25 -32.65
C GLY A 85 1.02 -4.48 -31.70
N ALA A 86 -0.18 -5.00 -31.37
CA ALA A 86 -0.96 -4.44 -30.28
C ALA A 86 -0.28 -4.75 -28.94
N ASN A 87 -0.15 -3.74 -28.08
CA ASN A 87 0.58 -3.84 -26.82
C ASN A 87 -0.36 -3.87 -25.63
N LEU A 88 -0.31 -4.94 -24.85
CA LEU A 88 -1.08 -5.14 -23.61
C LEU A 88 -0.75 -4.12 -22.50
N GLU A 89 0.47 -3.60 -22.54
CA GLU A 89 1.01 -2.70 -21.53
C GLU A 89 0.97 -1.22 -21.96
N PHE A 90 0.38 -0.94 -23.14
CA PHE A 90 0.23 0.42 -23.61
C PHE A 90 -0.71 1.21 -22.70
N LYS A 91 -0.21 2.31 -22.13
CA LYS A 91 -0.95 3.13 -21.18
C LYS A 91 -1.79 4.19 -21.90
N ASN A 92 -3.03 4.36 -21.48
CA ASN A 92 -3.90 5.42 -21.92
C ASN A 92 -3.55 6.77 -21.25
N ARG A 93 -4.34 7.83 -21.54
CA ARG A 93 -4.14 9.17 -20.95
C ARG A 93 -4.23 9.19 -19.43
N ASP A 94 -5.01 8.28 -18.84
CA ASP A 94 -5.18 8.11 -17.40
C ASP A 94 -4.10 7.19 -16.78
N ASN A 95 -3.04 6.88 -17.56
CA ASN A 95 -1.96 5.99 -17.18
C ASN A 95 -2.39 4.52 -16.93
N VAL A 96 -3.59 4.14 -17.40
CA VAL A 96 -4.15 2.78 -17.31
C VAL A 96 -3.80 1.98 -18.54
N CYS A 97 -3.37 0.73 -18.38
CA CYS A 97 -3.13 -0.20 -19.48
C CYS A 97 -4.24 -1.26 -19.61
N VAL A 98 -4.22 -1.99 -20.73
CA VAL A 98 -5.20 -3.03 -21.02
C VAL A 98 -5.26 -4.10 -19.93
N VAL A 99 -4.12 -4.53 -19.39
CA VAL A 99 -4.04 -5.52 -18.30
C VAL A 99 -4.65 -4.97 -17.01
N GLU A 100 -4.39 -3.72 -16.67
CA GLU A 100 -4.99 -3.05 -15.51
C GLU A 100 -6.51 -2.91 -15.69
N THR A 101 -6.97 -2.55 -16.88
CA THR A 101 -8.41 -2.51 -17.22
C THR A 101 -9.06 -3.88 -16.99
N LEU A 102 -8.44 -4.96 -17.44
CA LEU A 102 -8.96 -6.32 -17.26
C LEU A 102 -9.04 -6.71 -15.76
N ILE A 103 -8.02 -6.40 -14.99
CA ILE A 103 -8.02 -6.60 -13.53
C ILE A 103 -9.17 -5.83 -12.88
N ASN A 104 -9.35 -4.55 -13.24
CA ASN A 104 -10.41 -3.70 -12.68
C ASN A 104 -11.81 -4.23 -13.02
N ILE A 105 -12.04 -4.74 -14.24
CA ILE A 105 -13.30 -5.36 -14.62
C ILE A 105 -13.59 -6.59 -13.76
N ILE A 106 -12.61 -7.48 -13.58
CA ILE A 106 -12.76 -8.67 -12.75
C ILE A 106 -13.13 -8.29 -11.32
N LEU A 107 -12.46 -7.30 -10.76
CA LEU A 107 -12.73 -6.81 -9.39
C LEU A 107 -14.11 -6.18 -9.27
N HIS A 108 -14.54 -5.40 -10.27
CA HIS A 108 -15.86 -4.75 -10.28
C HIS A 108 -16.97 -5.80 -10.32
N LEU A 109 -16.89 -6.75 -11.24
CA LEU A 109 -17.89 -7.82 -11.39
C LEU A 109 -18.01 -8.70 -10.14
N GLU A 110 -16.94 -8.89 -9.36
CA GLU A 110 -17.02 -9.61 -8.08
C GLU A 110 -17.64 -8.80 -6.96
N ASN A 111 -17.41 -7.49 -6.93
CA ASN A 111 -17.99 -6.61 -5.92
C ASN A 111 -19.51 -6.41 -6.10
N GLU A 112 -20.01 -6.45 -7.33
CA GLU A 112 -21.44 -6.37 -7.63
C GLU A 112 -22.23 -7.63 -7.27
N GLN A 113 -21.57 -8.79 -7.08
CA GLN A 113 -22.21 -10.05 -6.68
C GLN A 113 -22.91 -10.01 -5.30
N ASN A 114 -22.85 -8.91 -4.58
CA ASN A 114 -23.58 -8.71 -3.32
C ASN A 114 -25.01 -8.16 -3.48
N LEU A 115 -25.52 -7.97 -4.71
CA LEU A 115 -26.87 -7.45 -5.00
C LEU A 115 -27.64 -8.44 -5.87
N ASP A 116 -28.76 -8.93 -5.34
CA ASP A 116 -29.64 -9.98 -5.85
C ASP A 116 -30.01 -9.94 -7.33
N LEU A 117 -30.07 -11.11 -7.96
CA LEU A 117 -30.83 -11.51 -9.19
C LEU A 117 -30.33 -11.19 -10.61
N ILE A 118 -29.29 -10.40 -10.82
CA ILE A 118 -28.66 -10.24 -12.17
C ILE A 118 -27.51 -11.25 -12.39
N TYR A 119 -27.47 -12.28 -11.58
CA TYR A 119 -26.31 -13.08 -11.22
C TYR A 119 -25.71 -14.03 -12.25
N LYS A 120 -26.52 -14.62 -13.18
CA LYS A 120 -25.98 -15.69 -14.02
C LYS A 120 -25.14 -15.20 -15.21
N GLU A 121 -25.52 -14.08 -15.80
CA GLU A 121 -24.75 -13.49 -16.92
C GLU A 121 -23.42 -12.91 -16.46
N ASN A 122 -23.40 -12.22 -15.33
CA ASN A 122 -22.19 -11.62 -14.75
C ASN A 122 -21.18 -12.66 -14.27
N LEU A 123 -21.63 -13.81 -13.74
CA LEU A 123 -20.75 -14.91 -13.34
C LEU A 123 -20.03 -15.53 -14.52
N ASN A 124 -20.74 -15.76 -15.64
CA ASN A 124 -20.13 -16.28 -16.85
C ASN A 124 -19.13 -15.29 -17.47
N GLN A 125 -19.45 -13.99 -17.44
CA GLN A 125 -18.54 -12.96 -17.92
C GLN A 125 -17.28 -12.86 -17.06
N ASN A 126 -17.40 -12.90 -15.73
CA ASN A 126 -16.23 -12.85 -14.82
C ASN A 126 -15.30 -14.04 -15.04
N ALA A 127 -15.85 -15.26 -15.19
CA ALA A 127 -15.06 -16.45 -15.52
C ALA A 127 -14.30 -16.26 -16.85
N GLN A 128 -14.96 -15.72 -17.88
CA GLN A 128 -14.32 -15.44 -19.16
C GLN A 128 -13.16 -14.45 -19.06
N TYR A 129 -13.31 -13.35 -18.30
CA TYR A 129 -12.23 -12.38 -18.09
C TYR A 129 -11.05 -12.98 -17.34
N LYS A 130 -11.31 -13.83 -16.33
CA LYS A 130 -10.27 -14.58 -15.64
C LYS A 130 -9.53 -15.54 -16.56
N ASP A 131 -10.26 -16.27 -17.41
CA ASP A 131 -9.67 -17.18 -18.39
C ASP A 131 -8.79 -16.44 -19.40
N ILE A 132 -9.23 -15.27 -19.88
CA ILE A 132 -8.43 -14.38 -20.73
C ILE A 132 -7.14 -13.95 -20.01
N LEU A 133 -7.26 -13.44 -18.77
CA LEU A 133 -6.10 -12.99 -18.00
C LEU A 133 -5.13 -14.14 -17.73
N GLU A 134 -5.62 -15.32 -17.38
CA GLU A 134 -4.80 -16.50 -17.14
C GLU A 134 -4.08 -16.95 -18.42
N ALA A 135 -4.77 -16.96 -19.55
CA ALA A 135 -4.19 -17.32 -20.83
C ALA A 135 -3.11 -16.29 -21.26
N LEU A 136 -3.37 -15.00 -21.07
CA LEU A 136 -2.39 -13.94 -21.34
C LEU A 136 -1.16 -14.07 -20.43
N THR A 137 -1.37 -14.37 -19.15
CA THR A 137 -0.30 -14.57 -18.17
C THR A 137 0.59 -15.77 -18.52
N LYS A 138 -0.01 -16.84 -19.07
CA LYS A 138 0.73 -18.03 -19.52
C LYS A 138 1.49 -17.80 -20.83
N SER A 139 0.94 -16.98 -21.72
CA SER A 139 1.48 -16.78 -23.07
C SER A 139 2.49 -15.64 -23.15
N TYR A 140 2.36 -14.65 -22.29
CA TYR A 140 3.16 -13.43 -22.29
C TYR A 140 3.77 -13.21 -20.92
N ASN A 141 5.00 -12.66 -20.89
CA ASN A 141 5.69 -12.36 -19.63
C ASN A 141 5.21 -11.03 -19.06
N LEU A 142 3.99 -11.00 -18.54
CA LEU A 142 3.39 -9.80 -17.96
C LEU A 142 4.06 -9.44 -16.64
N ASP A 143 4.38 -8.16 -16.45
CA ASP A 143 4.96 -7.66 -15.20
C ASP A 143 3.86 -7.09 -14.29
N PHE A 144 3.50 -7.85 -13.28
CA PHE A 144 2.54 -7.42 -12.25
C PHE A 144 3.16 -6.65 -11.08
N ASN A 145 4.49 -6.50 -11.07
CA ASN A 145 5.20 -5.69 -10.08
C ASN A 145 5.18 -4.21 -10.45
N ARG A 146 4.93 -3.90 -11.72
CA ARG A 146 4.85 -2.51 -12.18
C ARG A 146 3.73 -1.76 -11.50
N LEU A 147 3.91 -0.44 -11.37
CA LEU A 147 2.92 0.43 -10.76
C LEU A 147 1.72 0.65 -11.69
N ASN A 148 0.51 0.55 -11.11
CA ASN A 148 -0.76 0.88 -11.74
C ASN A 148 -0.98 2.40 -11.78
N SER A 149 -2.14 2.84 -12.27
CA SER A 149 -2.56 4.24 -12.32
C SER A 149 -2.60 4.92 -10.94
N LYS A 150 -2.70 4.13 -9.85
CA LYS A 150 -2.70 4.60 -8.45
C LYS A 150 -1.32 4.53 -7.80
N ASN A 151 -0.25 4.34 -8.59
CA ASN A 151 1.13 4.22 -8.12
C ASN A 151 1.39 3.06 -7.14
N LYS A 152 0.64 1.96 -7.28
CA LYS A 152 0.79 0.72 -6.50
C LYS A 152 1.10 -0.45 -7.45
N PRO A 153 1.84 -1.48 -7.02
CA PRO A 153 2.00 -2.70 -7.83
C PRO A 153 0.66 -3.27 -8.26
N LEU A 154 0.53 -3.67 -9.52
CA LEU A 154 -0.75 -4.16 -10.10
C LEU A 154 -1.39 -5.28 -9.28
N PHE A 155 -0.58 -6.19 -8.72
CA PHE A 155 -1.11 -7.30 -7.95
C PHE A 155 -1.74 -6.89 -6.61
N PHE A 156 -1.43 -5.67 -6.10
CA PHE A 156 -2.00 -5.19 -4.83
C PHE A 156 -3.52 -5.10 -4.88
N ASP A 157 -4.09 -4.69 -6.02
CA ASP A 157 -5.54 -4.53 -6.15
C ASP A 157 -6.28 -5.84 -5.89
N SER A 158 -5.74 -7.00 -6.27
CA SER A 158 -6.32 -8.30 -5.97
C SER A 158 -6.32 -8.62 -4.46
N LEU A 159 -5.26 -8.28 -3.76
CA LEU A 159 -5.11 -8.50 -2.31
C LEU A 159 -5.93 -7.51 -1.48
N LEU A 160 -5.99 -6.25 -1.91
CA LEU A 160 -6.77 -5.21 -1.25
C LEU A 160 -8.28 -5.43 -1.37
N ASN A 161 -8.72 -6.13 -2.42
CA ASN A 161 -10.11 -6.56 -2.59
C ASN A 161 -10.36 -8.00 -2.08
N PHE A 162 -9.40 -8.61 -1.40
CA PHE A 162 -9.45 -9.99 -0.90
C PHE A 162 -9.78 -11.03 -1.99
N ASN A 163 -9.46 -10.72 -3.25
CA ASN A 163 -9.68 -11.59 -4.38
C ASN A 163 -8.50 -12.55 -4.58
N PHE A 164 -8.49 -13.63 -3.79
CA PHE A 164 -7.41 -14.61 -3.82
C PHE A 164 -7.40 -15.45 -5.10
N SER A 165 -8.54 -15.62 -5.77
CA SER A 165 -8.61 -16.30 -7.06
C SER A 165 -7.90 -15.50 -8.15
N LEU A 166 -8.11 -14.19 -8.18
CA LEU A 166 -7.38 -13.28 -9.06
C LEU A 166 -5.90 -13.25 -8.71
N PHE A 167 -5.56 -13.11 -7.40
CA PHE A 167 -4.16 -13.11 -6.97
C PHE A 167 -3.42 -14.38 -7.40
N LYS A 168 -4.09 -15.54 -7.38
CA LYS A 168 -3.51 -16.82 -7.86
C LYS A 168 -3.12 -16.74 -9.33
N ILE A 169 -3.90 -16.08 -10.17
CA ILE A 169 -3.59 -15.86 -11.60
C ILE A 169 -2.38 -14.92 -11.74
N LEU A 170 -2.34 -13.82 -10.95
CA LEU A 170 -1.26 -12.83 -10.99
C LEU A 170 0.06 -13.33 -10.40
N ARG A 171 0.04 -14.41 -9.61
CA ARG A 171 1.22 -14.99 -8.97
C ARG A 171 2.07 -15.76 -9.97
N THR A 172 2.77 -15.04 -10.82
CA THR A 172 3.75 -15.58 -11.77
C THR A 172 5.09 -15.88 -11.06
N LYS A 173 6.01 -16.57 -11.77
CA LYS A 173 7.36 -16.85 -11.26
C LYS A 173 8.16 -15.58 -10.96
N ASN A 174 7.86 -14.48 -11.64
CA ASN A 174 8.57 -13.21 -11.52
C ASN A 174 7.91 -12.25 -10.51
N LEU A 175 6.84 -12.68 -9.82
CA LEU A 175 6.18 -11.83 -8.85
C LEU A 175 7.07 -11.59 -7.64
N GLN A 176 7.40 -10.33 -7.40
CA GLN A 176 8.16 -9.86 -6.24
C GLN A 176 7.18 -9.44 -5.15
N ILE A 177 6.84 -10.36 -4.25
CA ILE A 177 5.81 -10.12 -3.22
C ILE A 177 6.15 -8.97 -2.27
N ASN A 178 7.43 -8.59 -2.20
CA ASN A 178 7.94 -7.45 -1.43
C ASN A 178 8.05 -6.15 -2.25
N SER A 179 7.47 -6.09 -3.45
CA SER A 179 7.36 -4.83 -4.19
C SER A 179 6.64 -3.78 -3.37
N THR A 180 7.00 -2.53 -3.58
CA THR A 180 6.46 -1.37 -2.86
C THR A 180 5.78 -0.39 -3.81
N ASP A 181 4.93 0.46 -3.25
CA ASP A 181 4.42 1.64 -3.95
C ASP A 181 5.50 2.73 -4.07
N ILE A 182 5.13 3.90 -4.61
CA ILE A 182 6.05 5.05 -4.77
C ILE A 182 6.52 5.67 -3.45
N ASN A 183 5.95 5.29 -2.30
CA ASN A 183 6.33 5.76 -0.97
C ASN A 183 7.09 4.68 -0.18
N GLY A 184 7.50 3.60 -0.82
CA GLY A 184 8.15 2.47 -0.18
C GLY A 184 7.22 1.59 0.66
N ASN A 185 5.90 1.76 0.59
CA ASN A 185 4.96 0.93 1.34
C ASN A 185 4.77 -0.43 0.64
N ASN A 186 5.01 -1.52 1.35
CA ASN A 186 4.61 -2.84 0.88
C ASN A 186 3.09 -3.07 1.08
N ILE A 187 2.58 -4.23 0.65
CA ILE A 187 1.16 -4.57 0.72
C ILE A 187 0.59 -4.50 2.14
N ILE A 188 1.39 -4.77 3.19
CA ILE A 188 0.91 -4.73 4.58
C ILE A 188 0.45 -3.32 4.94
N PHE A 189 1.22 -2.27 4.62
CA PHE A 189 0.83 -0.88 4.89
C PHE A 189 -0.53 -0.55 4.28
N HIS A 190 -0.78 -0.94 3.04
CA HIS A 190 -2.05 -0.70 2.36
C HIS A 190 -3.23 -1.45 2.99
N LEU A 191 -2.98 -2.67 3.48
CA LEU A 191 -3.99 -3.42 4.23
C LEU A 191 -4.30 -2.75 5.58
N LEU A 192 -3.30 -2.14 6.24
CA LEU A 192 -3.47 -1.38 7.48
C LEU A 192 -4.26 -0.09 7.28
N GLU A 193 -4.18 0.53 6.11
CA GLU A 193 -4.92 1.76 5.76
C GLU A 193 -6.42 1.50 5.52
N GLN A 194 -6.82 0.24 5.26
CA GLN A 194 -8.22 -0.07 5.02
C GLN A 194 -9.06 0.13 6.29
N ASP A 195 -10.11 0.93 6.17
CA ASP A 195 -11.10 1.13 7.23
C ASP A 195 -12.15 0.00 7.19
N LEU A 196 -11.77 -1.16 7.72
CA LEU A 196 -12.62 -2.35 7.75
C LEU A 196 -13.42 -2.49 9.06
N GLU A 197 -13.46 -1.44 9.88
CA GLU A 197 -14.11 -1.48 11.20
C GLU A 197 -15.61 -1.74 11.14
N LYS A 198 -16.23 -1.59 9.96
CA LYS A 198 -17.70 -1.68 9.79
C LYS A 198 -18.27 -3.12 9.76
N ARG A 199 -17.44 -4.18 9.60
CA ARG A 199 -17.91 -5.58 9.60
C ARG A 199 -16.87 -6.51 10.23
N VAL A 200 -17.29 -7.25 11.27
CA VAL A 200 -16.44 -8.22 12.00
C VAL A 200 -15.82 -9.27 11.06
N GLU A 201 -16.58 -9.73 10.06
CA GLU A 201 -16.09 -10.68 9.06
C GLU A 201 -14.93 -10.15 8.25
N ASN A 202 -14.99 -8.88 7.80
CA ASN A 202 -13.93 -8.24 7.04
C ASN A 202 -12.64 -8.12 7.86
N ARG A 203 -12.76 -7.85 9.16
CA ARG A 203 -11.62 -7.78 10.08
C ARG A 203 -10.91 -9.13 10.21
N ARG A 204 -11.67 -10.24 10.34
CA ARG A 204 -11.10 -11.59 10.39
C ARG A 204 -10.38 -11.95 9.08
N VAL A 205 -10.98 -11.61 7.95
CA VAL A 205 -10.36 -11.81 6.63
C VAL A 205 -9.06 -11.00 6.51
N LEU A 206 -9.06 -9.74 6.94
CA LEU A 206 -7.87 -8.88 6.94
C LEU A 206 -6.71 -9.51 7.75
N LEU A 207 -6.98 -9.89 9.01
CA LEU A 207 -5.96 -10.47 9.88
C LEU A 207 -5.38 -11.77 9.30
N ASN A 208 -6.25 -12.63 8.76
CA ASN A 208 -5.82 -13.86 8.08
C ASN A 208 -5.01 -13.56 6.81
N THR A 209 -5.39 -12.55 6.06
CA THR A 209 -4.64 -12.13 4.86
C THR A 209 -3.25 -11.66 5.22
N ILE A 210 -3.11 -10.77 6.22
CA ILE A 210 -1.81 -10.30 6.70
C ILE A 210 -0.94 -11.50 7.16
N LYS A 211 -1.52 -12.40 7.96
CA LYS A 211 -0.82 -13.60 8.43
C LYS A 211 -0.32 -14.46 7.25
N ASN A 212 -1.18 -14.73 6.28
CA ASN A 212 -0.83 -15.57 5.13
C ASN A 212 0.23 -14.90 4.24
N LEU A 213 0.19 -13.58 4.08
CA LEU A 213 1.19 -12.83 3.32
C LEU A 213 2.57 -12.88 3.99
N ILE A 214 2.62 -12.76 5.31
CA ILE A 214 3.88 -12.88 6.07
C ILE A 214 4.43 -14.31 5.95
N VAL A 215 3.58 -15.33 6.07
CA VAL A 215 3.97 -16.73 5.84
C VAL A 215 4.44 -16.96 4.40
N ALA A 216 3.87 -16.25 3.43
CA ALA A 216 4.28 -16.30 2.03
C ALA A 216 5.59 -15.53 1.73
N GLY A 217 6.20 -14.87 2.73
CA GLY A 217 7.49 -14.20 2.62
C GLY A 217 7.43 -12.68 2.46
N VAL A 218 6.27 -12.05 2.72
CA VAL A 218 6.22 -10.59 2.83
C VAL A 218 7.02 -10.17 4.05
N ASP A 219 7.93 -9.22 3.87
CA ASP A 219 8.76 -8.71 4.96
C ASP A 219 7.92 -7.89 5.94
N ILE A 220 7.67 -8.48 7.11
CA ILE A 220 6.95 -7.84 8.24
C ILE A 220 7.69 -6.62 8.78
N ASN A 221 8.99 -6.54 8.56
CA ASN A 221 9.89 -5.53 9.09
C ASN A 221 10.32 -4.49 8.07
N ALA A 222 9.76 -4.54 6.86
CA ALA A 222 10.06 -3.55 5.84
C ALA A 222 9.75 -2.14 6.34
N LYS A 223 10.65 -1.21 6.02
CA LYS A 223 10.46 0.22 6.28
C LYS A 223 10.00 0.90 5.00
N ASN A 224 9.03 1.79 5.11
CA ASN A 224 8.70 2.68 4.00
C ASN A 224 9.74 3.83 3.88
N ASP A 225 9.56 4.73 2.92
CA ASP A 225 10.48 5.85 2.68
C ASP A 225 10.56 6.85 3.84
N ARG A 226 9.60 6.80 4.78
CA ARG A 226 9.65 7.57 6.04
C ARG A 226 10.40 6.84 7.15
N GLY A 227 10.97 5.68 6.89
CA GLY A 227 11.63 4.84 7.89
C GLY A 227 10.69 4.13 8.86
N ILE A 228 9.36 4.17 8.63
CA ILE A 228 8.33 3.61 9.51
C ILE A 228 8.10 2.13 9.15
N THR A 229 7.99 1.26 10.16
CA THR A 229 7.60 -0.14 10.00
C THR A 229 6.09 -0.32 10.11
N ALA A 230 5.57 -1.47 9.63
CA ALA A 230 4.15 -1.82 9.80
C ALA A 230 3.73 -1.84 11.29
N LEU A 231 4.61 -2.29 12.19
CA LEU A 231 4.39 -2.29 13.64
C LEU A 231 4.20 -0.86 14.18
N GLU A 232 5.09 0.05 13.81
CA GLU A 232 5.01 1.46 14.21
C GLU A 232 3.76 2.13 13.60
N PHE A 233 3.44 1.83 12.35
CA PHE A 233 2.23 2.32 11.69
C PHE A 233 0.97 1.89 12.44
N ALA A 234 0.89 0.63 12.90
CA ALA A 234 -0.24 0.11 13.68
C ALA A 234 -0.41 0.87 15.00
N ILE A 235 0.69 1.21 15.69
CA ILE A 235 0.68 2.02 16.92
C ILE A 235 0.14 3.43 16.63
N LEU A 236 0.69 4.10 15.61
CA LEU A 236 0.33 5.48 15.27
C LEU A 236 -1.14 5.64 14.88
N ASN A 237 -1.74 4.61 14.28
CA ASN A 237 -3.11 4.61 13.77
C ASN A 237 -4.09 3.82 14.65
N ASP A 238 -3.74 3.48 15.89
CA ASP A 238 -4.58 2.79 16.87
C ASP A 238 -5.17 1.45 16.38
N LYS A 239 -4.39 0.68 15.62
CA LYS A 239 -4.80 -0.63 15.08
C LYS A 239 -4.43 -1.76 16.06
N ASP A 240 -5.19 -1.86 17.17
CA ASP A 240 -4.86 -2.73 18.33
C ASP A 240 -4.70 -4.21 17.96
N ASP A 241 -5.63 -4.78 17.14
CA ASP A 241 -5.57 -6.20 16.78
C ASP A 241 -4.44 -6.51 15.82
N ILE A 242 -4.15 -5.55 14.93
CA ILE A 242 -3.05 -5.69 13.97
C ILE A 242 -1.72 -5.58 14.71
N LEU A 243 -1.61 -4.67 15.66
CA LEU A 243 -0.44 -4.58 16.54
C LEU A 243 -0.16 -5.93 17.21
N LYS A 244 -1.19 -6.52 17.85
CA LYS A 244 -1.07 -7.83 18.49
C LYS A 244 -0.66 -8.91 17.49
N LEU A 245 -1.31 -8.96 16.32
CA LEU A 245 -0.97 -9.92 15.27
C LEU A 245 0.49 -9.79 14.81
N LEU A 246 0.97 -8.56 14.59
CA LEU A 246 2.35 -8.32 14.16
C LEU A 246 3.35 -8.74 15.24
N LEU A 247 3.05 -8.48 16.51
CA LEU A 247 3.87 -8.91 17.64
C LEU A 247 3.87 -10.44 17.79
N ASP A 248 2.72 -11.12 17.66
CA ASP A 248 2.59 -12.58 17.66
C ASP A 248 3.39 -13.22 16.52
N LEU A 249 3.46 -12.56 15.38
CA LEU A 249 4.25 -12.97 14.22
C LEU A 249 5.72 -12.52 14.31
N ARG A 250 6.14 -12.06 15.48
CA ARG A 250 7.52 -11.69 15.82
C ARG A 250 8.07 -10.53 14.99
N ALA A 251 7.23 -9.52 14.71
CA ALA A 251 7.73 -8.25 14.18
C ALA A 251 8.83 -7.70 15.09
N ASN A 252 9.89 -7.19 14.50
CA ASN A 252 11.03 -6.69 15.23
C ASN A 252 10.67 -5.44 16.04
N THR A 253 10.78 -5.52 17.35
CA THR A 253 10.54 -4.42 18.29
C THR A 253 11.79 -3.60 18.61
N ASN A 254 12.97 -4.03 18.17
CA ASN A 254 14.27 -3.37 18.45
C ASN A 254 14.61 -2.27 17.46
N PHE A 255 13.70 -1.90 16.56
CA PHE A 255 13.95 -0.78 15.66
C PHE A 255 14.12 0.52 16.45
N VAL A 256 15.05 1.30 15.95
CA VAL A 256 15.27 2.67 16.42
C VAL A 256 15.23 3.62 15.22
N ASP A 257 14.79 4.85 15.47
CA ASP A 257 14.87 5.93 14.49
C ASP A 257 16.30 6.50 14.38
N GLU A 258 16.49 7.53 13.56
CA GLU A 258 17.78 8.19 13.34
C GLU A 258 18.38 8.80 14.62
N LYS A 259 17.54 9.05 15.62
CA LYS A 259 17.95 9.55 16.95
C LYS A 259 18.17 8.43 17.98
N GLY A 260 18.10 7.15 17.53
CA GLY A 260 18.24 6.00 18.44
C GLY A 260 17.00 5.74 19.30
N ARG A 261 15.86 6.39 19.05
CA ARG A 261 14.63 6.23 19.82
C ARG A 261 13.89 4.97 19.40
N ASN A 262 13.55 4.12 20.34
CA ASN A 262 12.80 2.87 20.13
C ASN A 262 11.28 3.08 20.19
N LEU A 263 10.49 2.00 20.01
CA LEU A 263 9.03 2.05 20.00
C LEU A 263 8.42 2.66 21.27
N ILE A 264 8.99 2.42 22.46
CA ILE A 264 8.47 3.01 23.72
C ILE A 264 8.67 4.54 23.71
N HIS A 265 9.78 5.03 23.22
CA HIS A 265 9.96 6.47 23.00
C HIS A 265 8.88 7.03 22.06
N THR A 266 8.64 6.35 20.94
CA THR A 266 7.62 6.76 19.95
C THR A 266 6.22 6.79 20.57
N THR A 267 5.84 5.77 21.37
CA THR A 267 4.52 5.75 22.05
C THR A 267 4.34 6.95 22.98
N ILE A 268 5.38 7.31 23.73
CA ILE A 268 5.34 8.45 24.65
C ILE A 268 5.20 9.78 23.88
N PHE A 269 5.97 9.96 22.80
CA PHE A 269 5.93 11.19 21.99
C PHE A 269 4.62 11.39 21.23
N LYS A 270 3.95 10.31 20.88
CA LYS A 270 2.74 10.31 20.03
C LYS A 270 1.45 10.13 20.83
N ASP A 271 1.51 10.25 22.17
CA ASP A 271 0.37 10.05 23.07
C ASP A 271 -0.32 8.69 22.87
N LYS A 272 0.50 7.62 22.66
CA LYS A 272 0.08 6.24 22.43
C LYS A 272 0.47 5.31 23.57
N GLU A 273 0.46 5.80 24.77
CA GLU A 273 0.96 5.13 25.98
C GLU A 273 0.25 3.81 26.27
N LYS A 274 -1.03 3.68 25.86
CA LYS A 274 -1.79 2.42 25.99
C LYS A 274 -1.08 1.20 25.43
N TYR A 275 -0.10 1.40 24.54
CA TYR A 275 0.66 0.32 23.92
C TYR A 275 1.95 -0.06 24.67
N ILE A 276 2.39 0.72 25.66
CA ILE A 276 3.64 0.46 26.40
C ILE A 276 3.61 -0.91 27.04
N LYS A 277 2.52 -1.23 27.77
CA LYS A 277 2.35 -2.52 28.43
C LYS A 277 2.35 -3.69 27.44
N ILE A 278 1.64 -3.56 26.32
CA ILE A 278 1.59 -4.62 25.31
C ILE A 278 2.98 -4.85 24.71
N ILE A 279 3.65 -3.79 24.28
CA ILE A 279 5.00 -3.89 23.67
C ILE A 279 5.99 -4.52 24.66
N SER A 280 5.93 -4.11 25.93
CA SER A 280 6.82 -4.63 26.99
C SER A 280 6.61 -6.11 27.29
N GLN A 281 5.41 -6.67 27.08
CA GLN A 281 5.14 -8.10 27.22
C GLN A 281 5.92 -8.93 26.18
N TYR A 282 6.14 -8.39 24.98
CA TYR A 282 6.89 -9.07 23.91
C TYR A 282 8.38 -8.76 23.97
N ASN A 283 8.76 -7.56 24.40
CA ASN A 283 10.16 -7.17 24.55
C ASN A 283 10.35 -6.12 25.66
N ASN A 284 10.67 -6.61 26.85
CA ASN A 284 10.90 -5.72 27.98
C ASN A 284 12.28 -5.03 27.98
N THR A 285 13.22 -5.49 27.15
CA THR A 285 14.59 -4.94 27.14
C THR A 285 14.63 -3.49 26.66
N ILE A 286 13.71 -3.10 25.77
CA ILE A 286 13.67 -1.76 25.17
C ILE A 286 13.20 -0.67 26.16
N ILE A 287 12.60 -1.04 27.29
CA ILE A 287 12.18 -0.09 28.33
C ILE A 287 13.36 0.72 28.88
N ASN A 288 14.53 0.08 29.00
CA ASN A 288 15.74 0.69 29.54
C ASN A 288 16.77 1.08 28.46
N GLN A 289 16.43 0.89 27.19
CA GLN A 289 17.30 1.28 26.08
C GLN A 289 17.35 2.80 25.96
N ALA A 290 18.55 3.36 26.00
CA ALA A 290 18.75 4.78 25.78
C ALA A 290 18.85 5.13 24.30
N ASP A 291 18.40 6.31 23.94
CA ASP A 291 18.58 6.88 22.59
C ASP A 291 20.01 7.41 22.38
N SER A 292 20.26 8.06 21.23
CA SER A 292 21.58 8.63 20.89
C SER A 292 22.03 9.76 21.83
N PHE A 293 21.11 10.34 22.61
CA PHE A 293 21.41 11.36 23.60
C PHE A 293 21.61 10.78 25.00
N GLY A 294 21.49 9.46 25.15
CA GLY A 294 21.57 8.77 26.43
C GLY A 294 20.30 8.85 27.28
N ALA A 295 19.17 9.28 26.67
CA ALA A 295 17.88 9.35 27.33
C ALA A 295 17.08 8.05 27.15
N LYS A 296 16.55 7.51 28.26
CA LYS A 296 15.64 6.36 28.28
C LYS A 296 14.19 6.82 28.07
N PRO A 297 13.24 5.95 27.71
CA PRO A 297 11.82 6.30 27.61
C PRO A 297 11.28 7.02 28.84
N ILE A 298 11.63 6.55 30.05
CA ILE A 298 11.19 7.17 31.30
C ILE A 298 11.65 8.62 31.45
N ASN A 299 12.83 9.00 30.94
CA ASN A 299 13.30 10.38 30.95
C ASN A 299 12.37 11.29 30.13
N TYR A 300 11.88 10.83 28.99
CA TYR A 300 10.94 11.58 28.16
C TYR A 300 9.56 11.66 28.79
N ALA A 301 9.06 10.57 29.40
CA ALA A 301 7.78 10.59 30.12
C ALA A 301 7.81 11.60 31.25
N ALA A 302 8.90 11.65 32.04
CA ALA A 302 9.08 12.62 33.10
C ALA A 302 9.18 14.05 32.54
N PHE A 303 9.99 14.27 31.50
CA PHE A 303 10.12 15.58 30.87
C PHE A 303 8.80 16.14 30.33
N MET A 304 7.92 15.26 29.77
CA MET A 304 6.62 15.64 29.29
C MET A 304 5.55 15.74 30.38
N GLY A 305 5.90 15.53 31.65
CA GLY A 305 4.97 15.61 32.77
C GLY A 305 3.95 14.46 32.82
N LYS A 306 4.21 13.34 32.13
CA LYS A 306 3.31 12.18 32.05
C LYS A 306 3.47 11.25 33.24
N LYS A 307 2.99 11.71 34.42
CA LYS A 307 3.17 11.01 35.69
C LYS A 307 2.69 9.56 35.68
N SER A 308 1.50 9.29 35.14
CA SER A 308 0.96 7.93 35.02
C SER A 308 1.85 7.01 34.21
N VAL A 309 2.45 7.53 33.12
CA VAL A 309 3.37 6.79 32.26
C VAL A 309 4.69 6.48 32.96
N VAL A 310 5.19 7.42 33.75
CA VAL A 310 6.40 7.19 34.57
C VAL A 310 6.17 6.06 35.56
N LEU A 311 5.04 6.06 36.28
CA LEU A 311 4.68 4.99 37.21
C LEU A 311 4.53 3.64 36.49
N GLU A 312 3.82 3.61 35.36
CA GLU A 312 3.70 2.39 34.55
C GLU A 312 5.05 1.85 34.08
N LEU A 313 5.96 2.73 33.63
CA LEU A 313 7.30 2.33 33.23
C LEU A 313 8.11 1.76 34.39
N ILE A 314 7.98 2.33 35.61
CA ILE A 314 8.61 1.79 36.83
C ILE A 314 8.07 0.41 37.15
N ASP A 315 6.74 0.22 37.12
CA ASP A 315 6.10 -1.08 37.34
C ASP A 315 6.55 -2.15 36.35
N LEU A 316 6.86 -1.72 35.11
CA LEU A 316 7.40 -2.58 34.05
C LEU A 316 8.92 -2.79 34.16
N GLY A 317 9.59 -2.22 35.15
CA GLY A 317 11.02 -2.39 35.43
C GLY A 317 11.93 -1.33 34.82
N ALA A 318 11.40 -0.14 34.53
CA ALA A 318 12.26 0.96 34.10
C ALA A 318 13.19 1.40 35.24
N SER A 319 14.47 1.53 34.94
CA SER A 319 15.49 1.96 35.88
C SER A 319 15.51 3.48 36.01
N ILE A 320 15.25 3.97 37.20
CA ILE A 320 15.31 5.39 37.53
C ILE A 320 16.77 5.84 37.71
N ASN A 321 17.60 4.95 38.27
CA ASN A 321 19.01 5.22 38.52
C ASN A 321 19.87 4.66 37.39
N ASN A 322 20.86 5.44 36.97
CA ASN A 322 21.80 5.00 35.93
C ASN A 322 22.98 4.28 36.58
N ALA A 323 23.09 3.00 36.23
CA ALA A 323 24.32 2.23 36.48
C ALA A 323 25.46 2.65 35.53
N ASN A 324 25.21 3.48 34.50
CA ASN A 324 26.17 3.85 33.47
C ASN A 324 26.40 5.36 33.44
N LYS A 325 27.66 5.77 33.55
CA LYS A 325 28.08 7.20 33.53
C LYS A 325 27.71 7.95 32.24
N LYS A 326 27.25 7.22 31.20
CA LYS A 326 26.85 7.80 29.88
C LYS A 326 25.39 8.22 29.82
N SER A 327 24.52 7.68 30.66
CA SER A 327 23.09 8.06 30.66
C SER A 327 22.78 8.89 31.90
N PRO A 328 22.36 10.15 31.76
CA PRO A 328 22.03 11.00 32.92
C PRO A 328 20.87 10.35 33.70
N ASN A 329 20.87 10.51 35.03
CA ASN A 329 19.69 10.15 35.80
C ASN A 329 18.51 11.08 35.40
N ILE A 330 17.29 10.71 35.79
CA ILE A 330 16.08 11.44 35.35
C ILE A 330 16.17 12.94 35.74
N LEU A 331 16.69 13.26 36.94
CA LEU A 331 16.89 14.61 37.43
C LEU A 331 17.96 15.37 36.63
N GLU A 332 19.04 14.70 36.27
CA GLU A 332 20.14 15.28 35.50
C GLU A 332 19.72 15.51 34.04
N PHE A 333 18.90 14.60 33.47
CA PHE A 333 18.28 14.78 32.17
C PHE A 333 17.34 15.98 32.18
N LEU A 334 16.44 16.09 33.13
CA LEU A 334 15.52 17.21 33.27
C LEU A 334 16.28 18.55 33.42
N LYS A 335 17.33 18.61 34.22
CA LYS A 335 18.17 19.80 34.35
C LYS A 335 18.87 20.18 33.04
N ARG A 336 19.43 19.22 32.30
CA ARG A 336 20.13 19.47 31.04
C ARG A 336 19.18 19.88 29.94
N TYR A 337 18.04 19.17 29.77
CA TYR A 337 17.08 19.42 28.71
C TYR A 337 16.32 20.72 28.93
N HIS A 338 15.97 21.01 30.14
CA HIS A 338 15.35 22.27 30.52
C HIS A 338 16.25 23.47 30.16
N LYS A 339 17.54 23.37 30.42
CA LYS A 339 18.51 24.38 30.02
C LYS A 339 18.61 24.56 28.51
N ASN A 340 18.55 23.47 27.75
CA ASN A 340 18.61 23.50 26.27
C ASN A 340 17.33 24.02 25.64
N ILE A 341 16.16 23.66 26.15
CA ILE A 341 14.87 24.19 25.66
C ILE A 341 14.75 25.68 25.94
N LEU A 342 15.15 26.14 27.10
CA LEU A 342 15.17 27.55 27.42
C LEU A 342 16.10 28.32 26.47
N ASN A 343 17.23 27.73 26.09
CA ASN A 343 18.15 28.34 25.13
C ASN A 343 17.66 28.31 23.67
N LEU A 344 16.82 27.34 23.29
CA LEU A 344 16.28 27.19 21.91
C LEU A 344 14.95 27.93 21.69
N SER A 345 14.15 28.12 22.76
CA SER A 345 12.80 28.70 22.64
C SER A 345 12.79 30.23 22.71
N PHE A 346 13.86 30.88 23.18
CA PHE A 346 13.88 32.31 23.41
C PHE A 346 15.06 33.01 22.74
N GLY A 347 14.95 33.14 21.41
CA GLY A 347 15.57 34.26 20.71
C GLY A 347 14.82 35.59 20.94
N VAL A 348 13.92 35.66 21.93
CA VAL A 348 13.17 36.87 22.32
C VAL A 348 13.26 37.03 23.85
N ASP A 349 13.72 38.19 24.23
CA ASP A 349 13.87 38.65 25.60
C ASP A 349 12.55 38.70 26.37
N ASP A 350 12.21 37.60 27.07
CA ASP A 350 11.06 37.57 27.97
C ASP A 350 11.44 36.93 29.30
N SER A 351 12.03 37.74 30.17
CA SER A 351 12.54 37.36 31.51
C SER A 351 11.44 36.81 32.45
N ASN A 352 10.17 37.18 32.24
CA ASN A 352 9.04 36.74 33.07
C ASN A 352 8.58 35.30 32.75
N ASN A 353 8.63 34.86 31.46
CA ASN A 353 8.29 33.49 31.09
C ASN A 353 9.37 32.48 31.50
N LYS A 354 10.63 32.89 31.55
CA LYS A 354 11.77 32.09 32.03
C LYS A 354 11.63 31.70 33.50
N SER A 355 11.18 32.63 34.34
CA SER A 355 10.95 32.41 35.78
C SER A 355 9.80 31.43 36.05
N ASN A 356 8.71 31.53 35.27
CA ASN A 356 7.55 30.67 35.46
C ASN A 356 7.81 29.23 34.98
N LEU A 357 8.56 29.02 33.88
CA LEU A 357 8.95 27.72 33.40
C LEU A 357 9.98 27.04 34.30
N ASN A 358 10.92 27.80 34.87
CA ASN A 358 11.86 27.28 35.87
C ASN A 358 11.12 26.82 37.13
N LYS A 359 10.17 27.61 37.63
CA LYS A 359 9.32 27.23 38.75
C LYS A 359 8.45 26.02 38.50
N LEU A 360 7.90 25.90 37.28
CA LEU A 360 7.11 24.75 36.89
C LEU A 360 7.97 23.47 36.86
N ALA A 361 9.17 23.53 36.28
CA ALA A 361 10.11 22.42 36.25
C ALA A 361 10.63 22.02 37.64
N GLU A 362 10.92 23.01 38.50
CA GLU A 362 11.30 22.77 39.90
C GLU A 362 10.16 22.13 40.70
N ASN A 363 8.92 22.57 40.51
CA ASN A 363 7.75 21.97 41.15
C ASN A 363 7.50 20.54 40.64
N MET A 364 7.65 20.28 39.35
CA MET A 364 7.54 18.93 38.80
C MET A 364 8.62 17.99 39.32
N ILE A 365 9.87 18.48 39.48
CA ILE A 365 10.99 17.72 40.07
C ILE A 365 10.69 17.40 41.54
N LEU A 366 10.22 18.39 42.30
CA LEU A 366 9.86 18.22 43.71
C LEU A 366 8.69 17.26 43.93
N GLU A 367 7.63 17.35 43.10
CA GLU A 367 6.53 16.39 43.16
C GLU A 367 6.99 14.97 42.82
N PHE A 368 7.91 14.81 41.87
CA PHE A 368 8.50 13.53 41.53
C PHE A 368 9.37 12.95 42.65
N GLU A 369 10.20 13.75 43.28
CA GLU A 369 11.03 13.34 44.44
C GLU A 369 10.17 12.89 45.62
N ILE A 370 9.03 13.54 45.86
CA ILE A 370 8.13 13.23 46.98
C ILE A 370 7.40 11.89 46.69
N ASP A 371 7.00 11.61 45.45
CA ASP A 371 6.28 10.37 45.14
C ASP A 371 7.19 9.13 45.08
N ILE A 372 8.43 9.30 44.62
CA ILE A 372 9.42 8.20 44.60
C ILE A 372 9.93 7.89 46.02
N SER A 373 9.98 8.86 46.90
CA SER A 373 10.40 8.63 48.30
C SER A 373 9.33 7.90 49.14
N LYS A 374 8.08 7.80 48.62
CA LYS A 374 6.97 7.10 49.29
C LYS A 374 6.78 5.65 48.83
N GLN A 375 7.50 5.19 47.79
CA GLN A 375 7.59 3.80 47.33
C GLN A 375 8.90 3.14 47.79
#